data_2d42aff1fca2ce2356131934311e41d1
#
_entry.id   2d42aff1fca2ce2356131934311e41d1
#
_cell.length_a   1.000
_cell.length_b   1.000
_cell.length_c   1.000
_cell.angle_alpha   90.00
_cell.angle_beta   90.00
_cell.angle_gamma   90.00
#
_symmetry.space_group_name_H-M   'P 1'
#
loop_
_entity.id
_entity.type
_entity.pdbx_description
1 polymer ?
#
loop_
_entity_poly.entity_id
_entity_poly.type
_entity_poly.pdbx_seq_one_letter_code
_entity_poly.pdbx_strand_id
1 'polypeptide(L)'
;MVREFRLQTPWTYNVSLGYTIGTSLALGAEYEYQDYSTMKFRGPTGSSSEFTFENSTRPMMKGVNTLRLGLEYKVIPQFALRAGYNYTSAIFHGDAFKDLPYYSIQTDTDWANTKALSNYTLGIGYRGSVFYADLAYKFSTYNEDFYPFVNKYEENNATTVLTPETTKVTNTRSQVLFTLGLRF
;
A
#
# COMPACT_ATOMS: atom_id res chain seq x y z
N MET A 1 14.07 26.71 -9.70
CA MET A 1 13.78 27.16 -8.32
C MET A 1 13.68 25.90 -7.47
N VAL A 2 14.48 25.78 -6.40
CA VAL A 2 14.38 24.65 -5.45
C VAL A 2 13.39 25.07 -4.38
N ARG A 3 12.36 24.21 -4.11
CA ARG A 3 11.37 24.44 -3.07
C ARG A 3 11.57 23.39 -1.97
N GLU A 4 11.88 23.82 -0.79
CA GLU A 4 12.01 22.94 0.38
C GLU A 4 10.64 22.72 1.03
N PHE A 5 10.37 21.48 1.44
CA PHE A 5 9.15 21.13 2.16
C PHE A 5 9.40 20.04 3.19
N ARG A 6 8.48 19.92 4.13
CA ARG A 6 8.39 18.81 5.10
C ARG A 6 7.11 18.06 4.86
N LEU A 7 7.21 16.73 4.77
CA LEU A 7 6.03 15.86 4.72
C LEU A 7 5.81 15.25 6.10
N GLN A 8 4.69 15.61 6.71
CA GLN A 8 4.22 14.96 7.93
C GLN A 8 3.42 13.72 7.52
N THR A 9 3.94 12.53 7.87
CA THR A 9 3.25 11.24 7.68
C THR A 9 2.28 10.96 8.83
N PRO A 10 1.28 10.10 8.64
CA PRO A 10 0.39 9.69 9.70
C PRO A 10 1.11 8.88 10.78
N TRP A 11 0.53 8.84 11.98
CA TRP A 11 0.92 7.89 13.01
C TRP A 11 0.59 6.48 12.56
N THR A 12 1.47 5.54 12.91
CA THR A 12 1.26 4.11 12.70
C THR A 12 0.94 3.46 14.05
N TYR A 13 -0.20 2.79 14.11
CA TYR A 13 -0.59 1.96 15.26
C TYR A 13 -0.50 0.51 14.82
N ASN A 14 0.30 -0.27 15.53
CA ASN A 14 0.52 -1.67 15.22
C ASN A 14 0.35 -2.53 16.48
N VAL A 15 -0.32 -3.67 16.31
CA VAL A 15 -0.42 -4.72 17.30
C VAL A 15 -0.16 -6.06 16.65
N SER A 16 0.67 -6.89 17.28
CA SER A 16 1.00 -8.22 16.77
C SER A 16 0.91 -9.28 17.86
N LEU A 17 0.55 -10.48 17.44
CA LEU A 17 0.46 -11.67 18.28
C LEU A 17 1.15 -12.83 17.57
N GLY A 18 2.04 -13.50 18.29
CA GLY A 18 2.67 -14.75 17.85
C GLY A 18 2.35 -15.87 18.83
N TYR A 19 2.07 -17.04 18.29
CA TYR A 19 1.81 -18.24 19.09
C TYR A 19 2.49 -19.47 18.50
N THR A 20 3.13 -20.25 19.35
CA THR A 20 3.82 -21.50 18.95
C THR A 20 3.14 -22.69 19.62
N ILE A 21 2.85 -23.73 18.83
CA ILE A 21 2.26 -24.98 19.30
C ILE A 21 3.33 -26.06 19.17
N GLY A 22 3.80 -26.51 20.34
CA GLY A 22 4.93 -27.42 20.41
C GLY A 22 6.19 -26.84 19.75
N THR A 23 6.93 -27.68 19.04
CA THR A 23 8.14 -27.29 18.30
C THR A 23 7.93 -27.15 16.80
N SER A 24 6.72 -27.44 16.32
CA SER A 24 6.46 -27.65 14.90
C SER A 24 5.59 -26.59 14.25
N LEU A 25 4.67 -25.94 14.98
CA LEU A 25 3.75 -24.98 14.40
C LEU A 25 3.94 -23.59 15.04
N ALA A 26 4.14 -22.58 14.20
CA ALA A 26 4.13 -21.17 14.59
C ALA A 26 3.06 -20.43 13.80
N LEU A 27 2.31 -19.58 14.52
CA LEU A 27 1.26 -18.72 13.99
C LEU A 27 1.60 -17.27 14.32
N GLY A 28 1.34 -16.37 13.40
CA GLY A 28 1.49 -14.94 13.59
C GLY A 28 0.31 -14.17 13.01
N ALA A 29 -0.12 -13.16 13.72
CA ALA A 29 -1.11 -12.20 13.25
C ALA A 29 -0.65 -10.79 13.63
N GLU A 30 -0.84 -9.85 12.71
CA GLU A 30 -0.50 -8.45 12.90
C GLU A 30 -1.58 -7.59 12.29
N TYR A 31 -1.97 -6.55 13.02
CA TYR A 31 -2.86 -5.52 12.54
C TYR A 31 -2.19 -4.16 12.66
N GLU A 32 -2.25 -3.37 11.59
CA GLU A 32 -1.70 -2.03 11.51
C GLU A 32 -2.76 -1.06 11.01
N TYR A 33 -2.81 0.12 11.62
CA TYR A 33 -3.67 1.22 11.21
C TYR A 33 -2.88 2.51 11.02
N GLN A 34 -3.14 3.19 9.90
CA GLN A 34 -2.58 4.50 9.55
C GLN A 34 -3.66 5.40 8.98
N ASP A 35 -3.85 6.58 9.53
CA ASP A 35 -4.83 7.55 9.00
C ASP A 35 -4.16 8.54 8.04
N TYR A 36 -4.22 8.23 6.75
CA TYR A 36 -3.62 9.07 5.70
C TYR A 36 -4.32 10.42 5.50
N SER A 37 -5.55 10.60 5.99
CA SER A 37 -6.21 11.91 5.98
C SER A 37 -5.47 12.94 6.86
N THR A 38 -4.60 12.48 7.75
CA THR A 38 -3.78 13.33 8.64
C THR A 38 -2.46 13.80 8.01
N MET A 39 -2.08 13.28 6.83
CA MET A 39 -0.87 13.72 6.11
C MET A 39 -0.91 15.24 5.84
N LYS A 40 0.25 15.90 5.95
CA LYS A 40 0.37 17.34 5.68
C LYS A 40 1.69 17.70 5.02
N PHE A 41 1.61 18.54 4.01
CA PHE A 41 2.75 19.30 3.54
C PHE A 41 2.92 20.56 4.39
N ARG A 42 4.16 20.86 4.75
CA ARG A 42 4.55 22.05 5.51
C ARG A 42 5.78 22.68 4.89
N GLY A 43 5.90 24.00 4.99
CA GLY A 43 7.12 24.73 4.66
C GLY A 43 8.25 24.45 5.66
N PRO A 44 9.48 24.92 5.37
CA PRO A 44 10.67 24.74 6.22
C PRO A 44 10.45 25.21 7.67
N THR A 45 9.66 26.28 7.87
CA THR A 45 9.32 26.85 9.17
C THR A 45 8.20 26.10 9.92
N GLY A 46 7.60 25.07 9.29
CA GLY A 46 6.50 24.30 9.86
C GLY A 46 5.10 24.83 9.53
N SER A 47 4.97 25.98 8.86
CA SER A 47 3.69 26.49 8.37
C SER A 47 3.15 25.63 7.23
N SER A 48 1.84 25.48 7.14
CA SER A 48 1.15 24.80 6.02
C SER A 48 0.47 25.75 5.04
N SER A 49 0.58 27.07 5.26
CA SER A 49 -0.09 28.09 4.42
C SER A 49 0.38 28.10 2.97
N GLU A 50 1.64 27.72 2.73
CA GLU A 50 2.22 27.64 1.38
C GLU A 50 1.76 26.40 0.60
N PHE A 51 1.11 25.43 1.26
CA PHE A 51 0.69 24.13 0.71
C PHE A 51 -0.82 23.92 0.86
N THR A 52 -1.60 24.99 0.73
CA THR A 52 -3.05 24.93 0.89
C THR A 52 -3.69 24.01 -0.14
N PHE A 53 -3.24 24.07 -1.39
CA PHE A 53 -3.75 23.23 -2.48
C PHE A 53 -3.40 21.74 -2.24
N GLU A 54 -2.13 21.43 -1.97
CA GLU A 54 -1.69 20.06 -1.71
C GLU A 54 -2.38 19.44 -0.48
N ASN A 55 -2.67 20.26 0.53
CA ASN A 55 -3.38 19.83 1.72
C ASN A 55 -4.91 19.74 1.52
N SER A 56 -5.48 20.35 0.48
CA SER A 56 -6.92 20.30 0.19
C SER A 56 -7.40 18.92 -0.26
N THR A 57 -6.49 18.07 -0.79
CA THR A 57 -6.80 16.72 -1.24
C THR A 57 -6.90 15.68 -0.12
N ARG A 58 -6.50 16.05 1.10
CA ARG A 58 -6.51 15.13 2.27
C ARG A 58 -7.86 14.50 2.59
N PRO A 59 -9.00 15.19 2.45
CA PRO A 59 -10.32 14.57 2.67
C PRO A 59 -10.63 13.40 1.73
N MET A 60 -9.91 13.28 0.61
CA MET A 60 -10.05 12.14 -0.32
C MET A 60 -9.33 10.89 0.18
N MET A 61 -8.43 11.03 1.16
CA MET A 61 -7.72 9.94 1.80
C MET A 61 -8.45 9.49 3.06
N LYS A 62 -8.22 8.24 3.45
CA LYS A 62 -8.85 7.64 4.63
C LYS A 62 -7.86 6.83 5.43
N GLY A 63 -8.34 6.29 6.54
CA GLY A 63 -7.60 5.32 7.34
C GLY A 63 -7.35 4.03 6.57
N VAL A 64 -6.10 3.57 6.59
CA VAL A 64 -5.66 2.33 5.97
C VAL A 64 -5.48 1.27 7.04
N ASN A 65 -6.11 0.12 6.82
CA ASN A 65 -6.01 -1.05 7.67
C ASN A 65 -5.14 -2.08 6.95
N THR A 66 -4.14 -2.60 7.63
CA THR A 66 -3.31 -3.69 7.13
C THR A 66 -3.43 -4.88 8.09
N LEU A 67 -3.78 -6.05 7.54
CA LEU A 67 -3.82 -7.32 8.25
C LEU A 67 -2.74 -8.22 7.66
N ARG A 68 -1.88 -8.79 8.52
CA ARG A 68 -0.87 -9.76 8.14
C ARG A 68 -1.07 -11.04 8.95
N LEU A 69 -1.17 -12.16 8.25
CA LEU A 69 -1.28 -13.48 8.85
C LEU A 69 -0.13 -14.35 8.35
N GLY A 70 0.46 -15.11 9.24
CA GLY A 70 1.57 -16.00 8.92
C GLY A 70 1.45 -17.34 9.63
N LEU A 71 1.89 -18.38 8.95
CA LEU A 71 1.96 -19.74 9.46
C LEU A 71 3.27 -20.35 9.02
N GLU A 72 3.95 -21.01 9.95
CA GLU A 72 5.08 -21.90 9.67
C GLU A 72 4.81 -23.26 10.31
N TYR A 73 4.90 -24.31 9.50
CA TYR A 73 4.79 -25.70 9.97
C TYR A 73 6.07 -26.48 9.64
N LYS A 74 6.78 -26.92 10.66
CA LYS A 74 7.94 -27.79 10.53
C LYS A 74 7.48 -29.23 10.40
N VAL A 75 7.52 -29.75 9.17
CA VAL A 75 7.22 -31.15 8.87
C VAL A 75 8.20 -32.08 9.56
N ILE A 76 9.48 -31.71 9.51
CA ILE A 76 10.59 -32.28 10.27
C ILE A 76 11.51 -31.12 10.71
N PRO A 77 12.45 -31.32 11.65
CA PRO A 77 13.30 -30.23 12.14
C PRO A 77 14.03 -29.42 11.04
N GLN A 78 14.33 -30.07 9.91
CA GLN A 78 15.05 -29.44 8.79
C GLN A 78 14.13 -28.82 7.75
N PHE A 79 12.87 -29.21 7.65
CA PHE A 79 11.91 -28.74 6.62
C PHE A 79 10.74 -28.00 7.22
N ALA A 80 10.51 -26.78 6.72
CA ALA A 80 9.38 -25.96 7.09
C ALA A 80 8.55 -25.58 5.86
N LEU A 81 7.22 -25.67 5.99
CA LEU A 81 6.24 -25.08 5.08
C LEU A 81 5.77 -23.77 5.67
N ARG A 82 5.60 -22.76 4.82
CA ARG A 82 5.14 -21.44 5.23
C ARG A 82 3.99 -20.99 4.36
N ALA A 83 3.03 -20.35 4.97
CA ALA A 83 1.96 -19.66 4.28
C ALA A 83 1.75 -18.29 4.91
N GLY A 84 1.39 -17.31 4.10
CA GLY A 84 1.11 -15.96 4.58
C GLY A 84 0.04 -15.28 3.76
N TYR A 85 -0.67 -14.39 4.40
CA TYR A 85 -1.65 -13.50 3.79
C TYR A 85 -1.43 -12.09 4.30
N ASN A 86 -1.42 -11.13 3.38
CA ASN A 86 -1.39 -9.72 3.72
C ASN A 86 -2.50 -9.01 2.95
N TYR A 87 -3.31 -8.26 3.68
CA TYR A 87 -4.35 -7.39 3.14
C TYR A 87 -4.08 -5.96 3.55
N THR A 88 -4.15 -5.04 2.59
CA THR A 88 -4.07 -3.60 2.83
C THR A 88 -5.28 -2.94 2.19
N SER A 89 -6.07 -2.21 2.97
CA SER A 89 -7.25 -1.50 2.46
C SER A 89 -6.86 -0.33 1.56
N ALA A 90 -7.80 0.15 0.75
CA ALA A 90 -7.59 1.31 -0.11
C ALA A 90 -7.28 2.57 0.72
N ILE A 91 -6.35 3.40 0.21
CA ILE A 91 -5.97 4.68 0.82
C ILE A 91 -6.98 5.79 0.49
N PHE A 92 -7.63 5.73 -0.68
CA PHE A 92 -8.59 6.73 -1.13
C PHE A 92 -10.03 6.29 -0.89
N HIS A 93 -10.93 7.25 -0.76
CA HIS A 93 -12.36 7.04 -0.86
C HIS A 93 -12.74 6.57 -2.28
N GLY A 94 -13.90 5.89 -2.41
CA GLY A 94 -14.33 5.35 -3.70
C GLY A 94 -14.61 6.42 -4.77
N ASP A 95 -15.02 7.59 -4.32
CA ASP A 95 -15.33 8.79 -5.09
C ASP A 95 -14.20 9.81 -5.18
N ALA A 96 -12.99 9.47 -4.67
CA ALA A 96 -11.85 10.35 -4.77
C ALA A 96 -11.46 10.58 -6.24
N PHE A 97 -11.05 11.80 -6.54
CA PHE A 97 -10.61 12.22 -7.87
C PHE A 97 -9.32 13.04 -7.79
N LYS A 98 -8.64 13.19 -8.94
CA LYS A 98 -7.46 14.06 -9.05
C LYS A 98 -7.93 15.52 -9.05
N ASP A 99 -7.54 16.28 -8.02
CA ASP A 99 -7.76 17.72 -7.99
C ASP A 99 -6.67 18.43 -8.79
N LEU A 100 -7.06 19.34 -9.67
CA LEU A 100 -6.16 20.09 -10.53
C LEU A 100 -6.12 21.56 -10.08
N PRO A 101 -4.94 22.20 -10.12
CA PRO A 101 -4.83 23.63 -9.87
C PRO A 101 -5.73 24.42 -10.81
N TYR A 102 -6.29 25.49 -10.28
CA TYR A 102 -7.12 26.40 -11.01
C TYR A 102 -6.39 26.96 -12.24
N TYR A 103 -7.03 26.95 -13.42
CA TYR A 103 -6.47 27.41 -14.71
C TYR A 103 -5.24 26.66 -15.23
N SER A 104 -4.92 25.47 -14.74
CA SER A 104 -3.81 24.73 -15.32
C SER A 104 -4.24 23.86 -16.50
N ILE A 105 -3.63 24.08 -17.64
CA ILE A 105 -3.63 23.11 -18.75
C ILE A 105 -2.55 22.09 -18.41
N GLN A 106 -2.96 20.88 -18.04
CA GLN A 106 -2.04 19.79 -17.76
C GLN A 106 -2.12 18.76 -18.88
N THR A 107 -0.97 18.26 -19.31
CA THR A 107 -0.87 17.17 -20.30
C THR A 107 -0.93 15.79 -19.62
N ASP A 108 -0.63 15.69 -18.34
CA ASP A 108 -0.69 14.47 -17.51
C ASP A 108 -1.87 14.58 -16.55
N THR A 109 -3.04 14.18 -17.05
CA THR A 109 -4.31 14.30 -16.32
C THR A 109 -4.92 12.96 -15.93
N ASP A 110 -4.26 11.85 -16.31
CA ASP A 110 -4.69 10.52 -15.92
C ASP A 110 -4.55 10.29 -14.42
N TRP A 111 -5.38 9.41 -13.90
CA TRP A 111 -5.37 9.05 -12.49
C TRP A 111 -5.93 7.65 -12.26
N ALA A 112 -5.42 6.97 -11.23
CA ALA A 112 -5.90 5.67 -10.81
C ALA A 112 -6.30 5.67 -9.33
N ASN A 113 -7.55 5.32 -9.05
CA ASN A 113 -8.02 5.07 -7.69
C ASN A 113 -7.77 3.61 -7.31
N THR A 114 -6.62 3.36 -6.69
CA THR A 114 -6.20 2.02 -6.29
C THR A 114 -7.05 1.52 -5.12
N LYS A 115 -7.60 0.32 -5.28
CA LYS A 115 -8.40 -0.38 -4.28
C LYS A 115 -7.51 -1.20 -3.34
N ALA A 116 -8.12 -2.05 -2.54
CA ALA A 116 -7.40 -2.90 -1.60
C ALA A 116 -6.42 -3.86 -2.31
N LEU A 117 -5.27 -4.06 -1.68
CA LEU A 117 -4.22 -4.98 -2.11
C LEU A 117 -4.26 -6.26 -1.26
N SER A 118 -4.25 -7.41 -1.93
CA SER A 118 -4.07 -8.72 -1.30
C SER A 118 -2.79 -9.38 -1.79
N ASN A 119 -2.02 -9.92 -0.85
CA ASN A 119 -0.83 -10.70 -1.13
C ASN A 119 -0.99 -12.08 -0.49
N TYR A 120 -0.71 -13.12 -1.26
CA TYR A 120 -0.67 -14.50 -0.84
C TYR A 120 0.75 -15.02 -0.99
N THR A 121 1.26 -15.71 0.02
CA THR A 121 2.61 -16.24 0.00
C THR A 121 2.62 -17.70 0.42
N LEU A 122 3.40 -18.51 -0.30
CA LEU A 122 3.70 -19.88 0.04
C LEU A 122 5.21 -20.08 0.00
N GLY A 123 5.74 -20.88 0.91
CA GLY A 123 7.18 -21.09 0.98
C GLY A 123 7.55 -22.47 1.51
N ILE A 124 8.70 -22.94 1.08
CA ILE A 124 9.37 -24.14 1.58
C ILE A 124 10.77 -23.74 2.03
N GLY A 125 11.13 -24.12 3.24
CA GLY A 125 12.46 -23.86 3.78
C GLY A 125 13.16 -25.16 4.17
N TYR A 126 14.44 -25.27 3.81
CA TYR A 126 15.33 -26.29 4.31
C TYR A 126 16.43 -25.67 5.17
N ARG A 127 16.70 -26.26 6.31
CA ARG A 127 17.71 -25.80 7.26
C ARG A 127 18.58 -26.96 7.72
N GLY A 128 19.71 -27.15 7.03
CA GLY A 128 20.75 -28.12 7.40
C GLY A 128 21.73 -27.57 8.42
N SER A 129 22.78 -28.37 8.73
CA SER A 129 23.86 -27.98 9.64
C SER A 129 24.81 -26.95 9.03
N VAL A 130 25.05 -27.02 7.72
CA VAL A 130 26.04 -26.22 6.97
C VAL A 130 25.40 -25.19 6.07
N PHE A 131 24.24 -25.50 5.48
CA PHE A 131 23.54 -24.60 4.57
C PHE A 131 22.05 -24.56 4.84
N TYR A 132 21.41 -23.48 4.36
CA TYR A 132 19.98 -23.35 4.30
C TYR A 132 19.54 -22.92 2.90
N ALA A 133 18.32 -23.30 2.52
CA ALA A 133 17.71 -22.89 1.28
C ALA A 133 16.23 -22.59 1.51
N ASP A 134 15.75 -21.51 0.94
CA ASP A 134 14.35 -21.13 0.97
C ASP A 134 13.85 -20.87 -0.45
N LEU A 135 12.67 -21.40 -0.77
CA LEU A 135 11.92 -21.10 -1.98
C LEU A 135 10.57 -20.53 -1.57
N ALA A 136 10.25 -19.35 -2.09
CA ALA A 136 8.98 -18.69 -1.82
C ALA A 136 8.29 -18.23 -3.10
N TYR A 137 6.98 -18.39 -3.14
CA TYR A 137 6.10 -17.83 -4.16
C TYR A 137 5.21 -16.78 -3.52
N LYS A 138 5.11 -15.62 -4.16
CA LYS A 138 4.21 -14.53 -3.80
C LYS A 138 3.30 -14.19 -4.96
N PHE A 139 2.00 -14.17 -4.70
CA PHE A 139 0.98 -13.66 -5.61
C PHE A 139 0.36 -12.41 -4.99
N SER A 140 0.34 -11.32 -5.77
CA SER A 140 -0.24 -10.03 -5.38
C SER A 140 -1.36 -9.68 -6.34
N THR A 141 -2.47 -9.16 -5.84
CA THR A 141 -3.58 -8.69 -6.67
C THR A 141 -4.24 -7.46 -6.05
N TYR A 142 -4.57 -6.50 -6.90
CA TYR A 142 -5.40 -5.34 -6.55
C TYR A 142 -6.16 -4.85 -7.78
N ASN A 143 -7.25 -4.18 -7.54
CA ASN A 143 -8.03 -3.50 -8.57
C ASN A 143 -7.80 -2.00 -8.50
N GLU A 144 -8.01 -1.32 -9.60
CA GLU A 144 -8.04 0.14 -9.66
C GLU A 144 -9.11 0.62 -10.64
N ASP A 145 -9.69 1.78 -10.33
CA ASP A 145 -10.51 2.54 -11.26
C ASP A 145 -9.61 3.55 -11.94
N PHE A 146 -9.30 3.30 -13.21
CA PHE A 146 -8.45 4.16 -14.02
C PHE A 146 -9.29 5.21 -14.76
N TYR A 147 -8.86 6.46 -14.66
CA TYR A 147 -9.43 7.62 -15.34
C TYR A 147 -8.41 8.13 -16.36
N PRO A 148 -8.67 8.03 -17.66
CA PRO A 148 -7.72 8.46 -18.70
C PRO A 148 -7.48 9.96 -18.70
N PHE A 149 -8.39 10.74 -18.18
CA PHE A 149 -8.22 12.18 -17.97
C PHE A 149 -9.15 12.68 -16.88
N VAL A 150 -8.81 13.84 -16.31
CA VAL A 150 -9.66 14.64 -15.43
C VAL A 150 -9.53 16.08 -15.88
N ASN A 151 -10.64 16.74 -16.23
CA ASN A 151 -10.67 18.15 -16.60
C ASN A 151 -11.44 18.95 -15.58
N LYS A 152 -10.87 20.06 -15.15
CA LYS A 152 -11.52 21.04 -14.30
C LYS A 152 -11.50 22.39 -15.01
N TYR A 153 -12.66 22.97 -15.23
CA TYR A 153 -12.77 24.30 -15.81
C TYR A 153 -13.84 25.11 -15.08
N GLU A 154 -13.71 26.41 -15.14
CA GLU A 154 -14.69 27.34 -14.60
C GLU A 154 -15.35 28.13 -15.72
N GLU A 155 -16.66 28.15 -15.71
CA GLU A 155 -17.49 28.92 -16.61
C GLU A 155 -18.59 29.63 -15.80
N ASN A 156 -18.69 30.94 -15.95
CA ASN A 156 -19.72 31.77 -15.28
C ASN A 156 -19.73 31.60 -13.75
N ASN A 157 -18.57 31.56 -13.10
CA ASN A 157 -18.38 31.34 -11.67
C ASN A 157 -18.84 29.95 -11.18
N ALA A 158 -19.02 28.98 -12.08
CA ALA A 158 -19.30 27.61 -11.74
C ALA A 158 -18.10 26.72 -12.10
N THR A 159 -17.66 25.90 -11.15
CA THR A 159 -16.59 24.91 -11.39
C THR A 159 -17.22 23.63 -11.93
N THR A 160 -16.81 23.23 -13.11
CA THR A 160 -17.19 21.95 -13.71
C THR A 160 -16.01 21.00 -13.71
N VAL A 161 -16.24 19.79 -13.20
CA VAL A 161 -15.28 18.70 -13.26
C VAL A 161 -15.81 17.65 -14.21
N LEU A 162 -15.10 17.44 -15.31
CA LEU A 162 -15.39 16.37 -16.28
C LEU A 162 -14.52 15.17 -15.97
N THR A 163 -15.15 14.06 -15.56
CA THR A 163 -14.51 12.76 -15.41
C THR A 163 -15.11 11.79 -16.42
N PRO A 164 -14.30 11.04 -17.17
CA PRO A 164 -14.80 9.97 -18.02
C PRO A 164 -15.34 8.81 -17.18
N GLU A 165 -16.05 7.89 -17.81
CA GLU A 165 -16.31 6.59 -17.19
C GLU A 165 -15.01 5.90 -16.85
N THR A 166 -14.99 5.26 -15.68
CA THR A 166 -13.79 4.57 -15.19
C THR A 166 -13.54 3.28 -15.94
N THR A 167 -12.29 3.03 -16.29
CA THR A 167 -11.86 1.71 -16.72
C THR A 167 -11.41 0.90 -15.51
N LYS A 168 -12.07 -0.24 -15.26
CA LYS A 168 -11.67 -1.16 -14.19
C LYS A 168 -10.46 -1.96 -14.64
N VAL A 169 -9.36 -1.82 -13.92
CA VAL A 169 -8.11 -2.54 -14.19
C VAL A 169 -7.83 -3.48 -13.01
N THR A 170 -7.52 -4.74 -13.34
CA THR A 170 -7.07 -5.72 -12.35
C THR A 170 -5.58 -5.95 -12.55
N ASN A 171 -4.81 -5.63 -11.53
CA ASN A 171 -3.37 -5.82 -11.50
C ASN A 171 -3.03 -7.11 -10.74
N THR A 172 -2.24 -7.98 -11.37
CA THR A 172 -1.73 -9.20 -10.75
C THR A 172 -0.23 -9.30 -10.94
N ARG A 173 0.46 -9.78 -9.90
CA ARG A 173 1.91 -9.98 -9.94
C ARG A 173 2.28 -11.28 -9.26
N SER A 174 3.01 -12.14 -9.97
CA SER A 174 3.63 -13.36 -9.45
C SER A 174 5.13 -13.16 -9.28
N GLN A 175 5.67 -13.60 -8.15
CA GLN A 175 7.10 -13.54 -7.85
C GLN A 175 7.54 -14.88 -7.26
N VAL A 176 8.71 -15.35 -7.71
CA VAL A 176 9.41 -16.49 -7.11
C VAL A 176 10.71 -15.96 -6.53
N LEU A 177 10.97 -16.28 -5.27
CA LEU A 177 12.20 -15.92 -4.57
C LEU A 177 12.91 -17.20 -4.15
N PHE A 178 14.19 -17.25 -4.45
CA PHE A 178 15.08 -18.33 -4.00
C PHE A 178 16.20 -17.73 -3.18
N THR A 179 16.45 -18.30 -2.01
CA THR A 179 17.53 -17.89 -1.12
C THR A 179 18.38 -19.11 -0.79
N LEU A 180 19.69 -18.97 -0.90
CA LEU A 180 20.66 -19.96 -0.46
C LEU A 180 21.68 -19.28 0.45
N GLY A 181 21.99 -19.90 1.57
CA GLY A 181 22.98 -19.37 2.49
C GLY A 181 23.78 -20.46 3.22
N LEU A 182 24.94 -20.07 3.69
CA LEU A 182 25.82 -20.89 4.51
C LEU A 182 25.69 -20.52 5.98
N ARG A 183 25.83 -21.50 6.83
CA ARG A 183 25.84 -21.38 8.29
C ARG A 183 27.17 -21.82 8.82
N PHE A 184 27.85 -20.94 9.54
CA PHE A 184 29.15 -21.18 10.18
C PHE A 184 28.98 -21.37 11.68
#